data_ce4b4ca30019c4b6b2b9bdc91ce7ff7c
#
_entry.id   ce4b4ca30019c4b6b2b9bdc91ce7ff7c
#
_cell.length_a   1.000
_cell.length_b   1.000
_cell.length_c   1.000
_cell.angle_alpha   90.00
_cell.angle_beta   90.00
_cell.angle_gamma   90.00
#
_symmetry.space_group_name_H-M   'P 1'
#
loop_
_entity.id
_entity.type
_entity.pdbx_description
1 polymer ?
#
loop_
_entity_poly.entity_id
_entity_poly.type
_entity_poly.pdbx_seq_one_letter_code
_entity_poly.pdbx_strand_id
1 'polypeptide(L)'
;MAGVRSARTTVRFGVFEADFGAGELRCGGAKINLQEQPLHVLQMLLEHPGQLVTREELRNRIWPADTFVDFEQGLYNAVRRLREALRDSAEKPRLIETLSRRGYRFIGTIDRSPRPIEALAVLPLENLSRDPEQEYFADGLTESLITTLAKVGGLRVVPRITAMQYKGVHRPLREIARELEVDAIVEGTVLRSGDRVRITAQLIDTSKETHLWSESYDRDLRDVLALQAEVAQSIGREIRIKITAADQARIAEVHPVEPDAYEAYLRGRYHWNRRNAEGLGKAMQYFQQAIDCDQTYAAAYSGLADCLSNLSWLCIFSPENGCAKAKELAAQALETNPSLAESHASLAWATLIYDHDFRAAEREFERSIELNPHYAHAHHWFGLYLGLTGRYEEGYTELKRAIRLEPHSIMNQTLGFILVFNRRYDQAKEQFEKALELDPNFFQAYWGLGAADLYKSQHQSAIAAMEKAVQLSGRAPLFLATLGEAYAAGGYSQEAQKILDQLQDVAKDRYVTPYGLAHIHAALGKKEDALHWLETAYQEHAVHMMCLKA
;
A
#
# COMPACT_ATOMS: atom_id res chain seq x y z
N MET A 1 -16.22 14.92 15.06
CA MET A 1 -15.86 14.49 16.43
C MET A 1 -15.12 13.17 16.31
N ALA A 2 -13.80 13.21 16.28
CA ALA A 2 -12.95 12.02 16.19
C ALA A 2 -12.93 11.34 17.56
N GLY A 3 -13.44 10.10 17.62
CA GLY A 3 -13.38 9.26 18.81
C GLY A 3 -11.93 8.87 19.10
N VAL A 4 -11.42 9.36 20.20
CA VAL A 4 -10.15 8.94 20.80
C VAL A 4 -10.28 7.45 21.11
N ARG A 5 -9.70 6.58 20.29
CA ARG A 5 -9.50 5.16 20.63
C ARG A 5 -8.42 5.09 21.72
N SER A 6 -8.89 4.92 22.96
CA SER A 6 -8.08 4.60 24.13
C SER A 6 -7.14 3.43 23.81
N ALA A 7 -5.89 3.56 24.22
CA ALA A 7 -4.88 2.50 24.11
C ALA A 7 -5.47 1.19 24.65
N ARG A 8 -5.53 0.14 23.81
CA ARG A 8 -6.01 -1.19 24.19
C ARG A 8 -5.09 -1.77 25.26
N THR A 9 -5.49 -1.67 26.50
CA THR A 9 -4.76 -2.23 27.65
C THR A 9 -5.25 -3.64 27.92
N THR A 10 -4.83 -4.59 27.11
CA THR A 10 -5.11 -6.01 27.32
C THR A 10 -4.00 -6.63 28.16
N VAL A 11 -4.34 -7.28 29.26
CA VAL A 11 -3.41 -7.97 30.17
C VAL A 11 -3.76 -9.45 30.23
N ARG A 12 -2.75 -10.33 30.01
CA ARG A 12 -2.92 -11.79 30.13
C ARG A 12 -2.29 -12.31 31.41
N PHE A 13 -2.98 -13.24 32.06
CA PHE A 13 -2.49 -13.91 33.24
C PHE A 13 -3.13 -15.30 33.39
N GLY A 14 -2.32 -16.34 33.47
CA GLY A 14 -2.78 -17.71 33.42
C GLY A 14 -3.62 -17.99 32.14
N VAL A 15 -4.86 -18.42 32.30
CA VAL A 15 -5.81 -18.69 31.19
C VAL A 15 -6.73 -17.50 30.89
N PHE A 16 -6.53 -16.37 31.56
CA PHE A 16 -7.37 -15.18 31.45
C PHE A 16 -6.73 -14.09 30.62
N GLU A 17 -7.60 -13.33 29.96
CA GLU A 17 -7.27 -12.13 29.20
C GLU A 17 -8.25 -11.01 29.59
N ALA A 18 -7.75 -9.90 30.11
CA ALA A 18 -8.53 -8.73 30.51
C ALA A 18 -8.27 -7.59 29.51
N ASP A 19 -9.30 -7.14 28.81
CA ASP A 19 -9.27 -5.95 27.93
C ASP A 19 -10.01 -4.81 28.62
N PHE A 20 -9.26 -3.89 29.21
CA PHE A 20 -9.80 -2.75 29.94
C PHE A 20 -10.34 -1.65 29.01
N GLY A 21 -9.92 -1.62 27.75
CA GLY A 21 -10.46 -0.70 26.74
C GLY A 21 -11.85 -1.13 26.25
N ALA A 22 -12.05 -2.45 26.09
CA ALA A 22 -13.34 -3.02 25.73
C ALA A 22 -14.25 -3.32 26.95
N GLY A 23 -13.71 -3.25 28.18
CA GLY A 23 -14.44 -3.62 29.39
C GLY A 23 -14.71 -5.13 29.49
N GLU A 24 -13.81 -5.99 28.98
CA GLU A 24 -14.04 -7.43 28.86
C GLU A 24 -13.00 -8.27 29.58
N LEU A 25 -13.47 -9.36 30.21
CA LEU A 25 -12.63 -10.45 30.71
C LEU A 25 -12.94 -11.71 29.90
N ARG A 26 -11.89 -12.44 29.48
CA ARG A 26 -12.02 -13.70 28.74
C ARG A 26 -11.23 -14.81 29.41
N CYS A 27 -11.69 -16.05 29.25
CA CYS A 27 -11.01 -17.27 29.70
C CYS A 27 -10.90 -18.24 28.52
N GLY A 28 -9.69 -18.55 28.07
CA GLY A 28 -9.49 -19.41 26.91
C GLY A 28 -10.20 -18.89 25.64
N GLY A 29 -10.28 -17.57 25.47
CA GLY A 29 -11.00 -16.92 24.35
C GLY A 29 -12.49 -16.68 24.58
N ALA A 30 -13.14 -17.39 25.52
CA ALA A 30 -14.56 -17.22 25.83
C ALA A 30 -14.79 -16.01 26.75
N LYS A 31 -15.75 -15.12 26.41
CA LYS A 31 -16.10 -13.95 27.22
C LYS A 31 -16.75 -14.37 28.54
N ILE A 32 -16.26 -13.81 29.66
CA ILE A 32 -16.84 -13.91 31.00
C ILE A 32 -17.66 -12.64 31.25
N ASN A 33 -18.91 -12.81 31.67
CA ASN A 33 -19.75 -11.68 32.01
C ASN A 33 -19.37 -11.14 33.41
N LEU A 34 -18.61 -10.07 33.47
CA LEU A 34 -18.14 -9.41 34.68
C LEU A 34 -18.66 -7.97 34.72
N GLN A 35 -19.17 -7.55 35.86
CA GLN A 35 -19.64 -6.18 36.07
C GLN A 35 -18.47 -5.18 36.11
N GLU A 36 -18.76 -3.92 35.93
CA GLU A 36 -17.77 -2.84 35.85
C GLU A 36 -16.90 -2.70 37.10
N GLN A 37 -17.50 -2.72 38.29
CA GLN A 37 -16.75 -2.57 39.56
C GLN A 37 -15.74 -3.70 39.78
N PRO A 38 -16.07 -5.01 39.68
CA PRO A 38 -15.11 -6.10 39.74
C PRO A 38 -13.99 -5.96 38.70
N LEU A 39 -14.30 -5.46 37.48
CA LEU A 39 -13.31 -5.26 36.45
C LEU A 39 -12.35 -4.12 36.78
N HIS A 40 -12.83 -3.01 37.35
CA HIS A 40 -11.97 -1.93 37.84
C HIS A 40 -11.09 -2.37 39.01
N VAL A 41 -11.59 -3.23 39.93
CA VAL A 41 -10.73 -3.84 40.97
C VAL A 41 -9.61 -4.64 40.32
N LEU A 42 -9.92 -5.48 39.32
CA LEU A 42 -8.92 -6.27 38.59
C LEU A 42 -7.89 -5.38 37.93
N GLN A 43 -8.33 -4.29 37.28
CA GLN A 43 -7.46 -3.33 36.62
C GLN A 43 -6.43 -2.75 37.60
N MET A 44 -6.87 -2.25 38.75
CA MET A 44 -5.97 -1.67 39.74
C MET A 44 -4.97 -2.70 40.28
N LEU A 45 -5.42 -3.94 40.53
CA LEU A 45 -4.57 -5.03 40.99
C LEU A 45 -3.49 -5.41 39.93
N LEU A 46 -3.84 -5.38 38.64
CA LEU A 46 -2.93 -5.68 37.53
C LEU A 46 -2.00 -4.51 37.17
N GLU A 47 -2.38 -3.27 37.52
CA GLU A 47 -1.50 -2.10 37.39
C GLU A 47 -0.32 -2.19 38.38
N HIS A 48 -0.51 -2.84 39.56
CA HIS A 48 0.49 -2.96 40.60
C HIS A 48 0.70 -4.44 41.03
N PRO A 49 1.15 -5.32 40.14
CA PRO A 49 1.27 -6.76 40.43
C PRO A 49 2.30 -7.02 41.53
N GLY A 50 1.94 -7.86 42.50
CA GLY A 50 2.76 -8.18 43.65
C GLY A 50 2.77 -7.11 44.76
N GLN A 51 2.18 -5.93 44.53
CA GLN A 51 2.09 -4.84 45.49
C GLN A 51 0.73 -4.82 46.20
N LEU A 52 0.70 -4.27 47.41
CA LEU A 52 -0.55 -4.05 48.14
C LEU A 52 -1.31 -2.86 47.49
N VAL A 53 -2.52 -3.13 47.07
CA VAL A 53 -3.50 -2.07 46.72
C VAL A 53 -4.42 -1.93 47.93
N THR A 54 -4.38 -0.75 48.56
CA THR A 54 -5.11 -0.48 49.78
C THR A 54 -6.62 -0.32 49.54
N ARG A 55 -7.42 -0.51 50.59
CA ARG A 55 -8.87 -0.29 50.51
C ARG A 55 -9.21 1.18 50.17
N GLU A 56 -8.41 2.11 50.66
CA GLU A 56 -8.59 3.53 50.41
C GLU A 56 -8.31 3.89 48.93
N GLU A 57 -7.25 3.33 48.33
CA GLU A 57 -6.96 3.53 46.88
C GLU A 57 -8.09 2.95 46.04
N LEU A 58 -8.59 1.74 46.35
CA LEU A 58 -9.73 1.13 45.66
C LEU A 58 -11.00 1.98 45.80
N ARG A 59 -11.25 2.51 47.01
CA ARG A 59 -12.38 3.40 47.25
C ARG A 59 -12.31 4.64 46.38
N ASN A 60 -11.19 5.36 46.41
CA ASN A 60 -11.05 6.66 45.74
C ASN A 60 -11.15 6.56 44.23
N ARG A 61 -10.81 5.40 43.64
CA ARG A 61 -10.85 5.20 42.19
C ARG A 61 -12.16 4.62 41.66
N ILE A 62 -12.83 3.76 42.44
CA ILE A 62 -14.01 3.01 41.99
C ILE A 62 -15.32 3.66 42.42
N TRP A 63 -15.34 4.39 43.53
CA TRP A 63 -16.52 5.06 44.06
C TRP A 63 -16.28 6.56 44.17
N PRO A 64 -16.96 7.41 43.36
CA PRO A 64 -16.87 8.86 43.50
C PRO A 64 -17.32 9.35 44.88
N ALA A 65 -16.78 10.49 45.32
CA ALA A 65 -17.00 11.06 46.65
C ALA A 65 -18.47 11.30 47.03
N ASP A 66 -19.34 11.42 46.01
CA ASP A 66 -20.78 11.73 46.19
C ASP A 66 -21.69 10.49 46.31
N THR A 67 -21.11 9.27 46.38
CA THR A 67 -21.91 8.04 46.38
C THR A 67 -22.16 7.58 47.83
N PHE A 68 -23.41 7.70 48.28
CA PHE A 68 -23.86 7.16 49.60
C PHE A 68 -24.10 5.64 49.48
N VAL A 69 -23.06 4.83 49.53
CA VAL A 69 -23.14 3.36 49.62
C VAL A 69 -22.22 2.83 50.70
N ASP A 70 -22.60 1.69 51.30
CA ASP A 70 -21.70 0.96 52.19
C ASP A 70 -20.51 0.43 51.36
N PHE A 71 -19.41 1.19 51.37
CA PHE A 71 -18.19 0.90 50.63
C PHE A 71 -17.61 -0.46 51.01
N GLU A 72 -17.59 -0.83 52.30
CA GLU A 72 -16.99 -2.10 52.76
C GLU A 72 -17.74 -3.29 52.17
N GLN A 73 -19.09 -3.23 52.18
CA GLN A 73 -19.92 -4.26 51.57
C GLN A 73 -19.81 -4.28 50.05
N GLY A 74 -19.73 -3.10 49.43
CA GLY A 74 -19.55 -2.96 47.97
C GLY A 74 -18.24 -3.55 47.47
N LEU A 75 -17.11 -3.22 48.12
CA LEU A 75 -15.78 -3.76 47.81
C LEU A 75 -15.72 -5.28 48.03
N TYR A 76 -16.27 -5.75 49.16
CA TYR A 76 -16.34 -7.18 49.43
C TYR A 76 -17.09 -7.94 48.32
N ASN A 77 -18.23 -7.43 47.89
CA ASN A 77 -19.02 -8.03 46.82
C ASN A 77 -18.30 -7.98 45.46
N ALA A 78 -17.62 -6.88 45.15
CA ALA A 78 -16.85 -6.76 43.93
C ALA A 78 -15.70 -7.77 43.88
N VAL A 79 -14.93 -7.90 44.93
CA VAL A 79 -13.83 -8.88 45.03
C VAL A 79 -14.35 -10.32 45.01
N ARG A 80 -15.48 -10.61 45.68
CA ARG A 80 -16.11 -11.94 45.67
C ARG A 80 -16.49 -12.35 44.25
N ARG A 81 -17.21 -11.47 43.52
CA ARG A 81 -17.60 -11.70 42.11
C ARG A 81 -16.39 -11.83 41.17
N LEU A 82 -15.34 -11.04 41.42
CA LEU A 82 -14.10 -11.15 40.67
C LEU A 82 -13.44 -12.53 40.89
N ARG A 83 -13.37 -13.01 42.12
CA ARG A 83 -12.85 -14.35 42.44
C ARG A 83 -13.69 -15.46 41.81
N GLU A 84 -15.01 -15.36 41.87
CA GLU A 84 -15.91 -16.30 41.20
C GLU A 84 -15.60 -16.38 39.69
N ALA A 85 -15.44 -15.22 39.04
CA ALA A 85 -15.09 -15.13 37.62
C ALA A 85 -13.69 -15.71 37.31
N LEU A 86 -12.72 -15.48 38.16
CA LEU A 86 -11.35 -15.97 38.05
C LEU A 86 -11.16 -17.41 38.59
N ARG A 87 -12.22 -18.05 39.13
CA ARG A 87 -12.16 -19.37 39.77
C ARG A 87 -11.09 -19.41 40.87
N ASP A 88 -10.98 -18.32 41.65
CA ASP A 88 -10.04 -18.15 42.74
C ASP A 88 -10.74 -18.23 44.09
N SER A 89 -10.01 -18.60 45.15
CA SER A 89 -10.55 -18.79 46.51
C SER A 89 -9.87 -17.86 47.52
N ALA A 90 -10.64 -17.32 48.44
CA ALA A 90 -10.09 -16.51 49.53
C ALA A 90 -9.25 -17.34 50.54
N GLU A 91 -9.53 -18.63 50.68
CA GLU A 91 -8.84 -19.53 51.61
C GLU A 91 -7.51 -20.06 51.03
N LYS A 92 -7.48 -20.28 49.72
CA LYS A 92 -6.27 -20.71 48.96
C LYS A 92 -6.11 -19.84 47.71
N PRO A 93 -5.70 -18.58 47.92
CA PRO A 93 -5.62 -17.65 46.81
C PRO A 93 -4.52 -18.05 45.82
N ARG A 94 -4.85 -18.03 44.53
CA ARG A 94 -3.93 -18.27 43.41
C ARG A 94 -3.65 -17.00 42.61
N LEU A 95 -4.61 -16.08 42.61
CA LEU A 95 -4.54 -14.84 41.85
C LEU A 95 -4.69 -13.59 42.73
N ILE A 96 -5.61 -13.60 43.71
CA ILE A 96 -5.91 -12.43 44.54
C ILE A 96 -5.78 -12.79 46.04
N GLU A 97 -4.75 -12.28 46.65
CA GLU A 97 -4.52 -12.41 48.08
C GLU A 97 -5.25 -11.31 48.87
N THR A 98 -5.88 -11.66 49.98
CA THR A 98 -6.45 -10.69 50.93
C THR A 98 -5.45 -10.41 52.05
N LEU A 99 -5.04 -9.16 52.22
CA LEU A 99 -4.28 -8.70 53.36
C LEU A 99 -5.25 -8.07 54.36
N SER A 100 -5.51 -8.81 55.41
CA SER A 100 -6.56 -8.48 56.39
C SER A 100 -6.48 -7.02 56.84
N ARG A 101 -7.60 -6.28 56.77
CA ARG A 101 -7.77 -4.86 57.11
C ARG A 101 -6.94 -3.86 56.26
N ARG A 102 -6.06 -4.34 55.35
CA ARG A 102 -5.16 -3.48 54.56
C ARG A 102 -5.62 -3.33 53.13
N GLY A 103 -5.98 -4.42 52.46
CA GLY A 103 -6.37 -4.37 51.04
C GLY A 103 -6.17 -5.70 50.33
N TYR A 104 -5.85 -5.65 49.06
CA TYR A 104 -5.71 -6.83 48.21
C TYR A 104 -4.40 -6.73 47.42
N ARG A 105 -3.89 -7.88 46.96
CA ARG A 105 -2.68 -7.99 46.17
C ARG A 105 -2.90 -9.01 45.06
N PHE A 106 -2.48 -8.70 43.85
CA PHE A 106 -2.41 -9.69 42.79
C PHE A 106 -1.13 -10.52 42.94
N ILE A 107 -1.27 -11.83 43.09
CA ILE A 107 -0.16 -12.77 43.30
C ILE A 107 0.05 -13.71 42.10
N GLY A 108 -0.83 -13.66 41.11
CA GLY A 108 -0.69 -14.44 39.88
C GLY A 108 0.47 -13.96 39.02
N THR A 109 0.94 -14.82 38.13
CA THR A 109 1.95 -14.46 37.15
C THR A 109 1.26 -13.75 36.00
N ILE A 110 1.64 -12.50 35.71
CA ILE A 110 1.22 -11.81 34.49
C ILE A 110 2.06 -12.36 33.37
N ASP A 111 1.40 -12.76 32.26
CA ASP A 111 2.08 -13.15 31.06
C ASP A 111 2.67 -11.87 30.41
N ARG A 112 3.97 -11.70 30.60
CA ARG A 112 4.76 -10.63 30.01
C ARG A 112 5.36 -11.06 28.68
N SER A 113 4.85 -12.14 28.08
CA SER A 113 5.26 -12.52 26.72
C SER A 113 5.11 -11.31 25.82
N PRO A 114 6.14 -10.92 25.07
CA PRO A 114 6.04 -9.84 24.12
C PRO A 114 4.86 -10.11 23.19
N ARG A 115 4.01 -9.11 22.97
CA ARG A 115 2.93 -9.21 21.97
C ARG A 115 3.54 -9.63 20.66
N PRO A 116 2.89 -10.53 19.89
CA PRO A 116 3.32 -10.76 18.53
C PRO A 116 3.27 -9.41 17.79
N ILE A 117 4.30 -9.10 17.04
CA ILE A 117 4.34 -7.92 16.17
C ILE A 117 3.51 -8.26 14.94
N GLU A 118 2.33 -7.67 14.81
CA GLU A 118 1.42 -7.88 13.69
C GLU A 118 1.56 -6.77 12.63
N ALA A 119 2.13 -5.62 13.03
CA ALA A 119 2.31 -4.47 12.17
C ALA A 119 3.70 -3.84 12.32
N LEU A 120 4.36 -3.60 11.20
CA LEU A 120 5.75 -3.12 11.11
C LEU A 120 5.87 -1.94 10.15
N ALA A 121 6.66 -0.93 10.52
CA ALA A 121 7.15 0.08 9.60
C ALA A 121 8.66 -0.05 9.40
N VAL A 122 9.11 0.04 8.15
CA VAL A 122 10.53 0.27 7.83
C VAL A 122 10.65 1.74 7.47
N LEU A 123 11.29 2.52 8.32
CA LEU A 123 11.56 3.93 8.03
C LEU A 123 12.67 4.06 6.98
N PRO A 124 12.72 5.16 6.22
CA PRO A 124 13.77 5.41 5.25
C PRO A 124 15.15 5.28 5.89
N LEU A 125 15.98 4.42 5.31
CA LEU A 125 17.37 4.27 5.77
C LEU A 125 18.15 5.55 5.51
N GLU A 126 18.91 6.01 6.50
CA GLU A 126 19.71 7.22 6.38
C GLU A 126 20.97 6.95 5.56
N ASN A 127 21.23 7.79 4.56
CA ASN A 127 22.44 7.75 3.76
C ASN A 127 23.60 8.44 4.51
N LEU A 128 24.56 7.66 5.00
CA LEU A 128 25.74 8.17 5.69
C LEU A 128 26.90 8.58 4.78
N SER A 129 26.81 8.34 3.47
CA SER A 129 27.88 8.72 2.53
C SER A 129 28.02 10.23 2.38
N ARG A 130 27.01 11.01 2.78
CA ARG A 130 26.89 12.47 2.58
C ARG A 130 26.90 12.91 1.11
N ASP A 131 26.77 11.95 0.20
CA ASP A 131 26.67 12.18 -1.23
C ASP A 131 25.19 12.12 -1.63
N PRO A 132 24.56 13.25 -2.02
CA PRO A 132 23.16 13.26 -2.46
C PRO A 132 22.90 12.38 -3.68
N GLU A 133 23.93 12.14 -4.50
CA GLU A 133 23.84 11.25 -5.67
C GLU A 133 23.65 9.78 -5.26
N GLN A 134 23.82 9.43 -3.98
CA GLN A 134 23.60 8.07 -3.46
C GLN A 134 22.28 7.90 -2.69
N GLU A 135 21.43 8.93 -2.64
CA GLU A 135 20.10 8.83 -1.98
C GLU A 135 19.22 7.73 -2.59
N TYR A 136 19.28 7.54 -3.92
CA TYR A 136 18.53 6.47 -4.60
C TYR A 136 18.88 5.09 -4.06
N PHE A 137 20.12 4.89 -3.60
CA PHE A 137 20.57 3.60 -3.09
C PHE A 137 19.95 3.29 -1.72
N ALA A 138 19.94 4.25 -0.81
CA ALA A 138 19.27 4.12 0.50
C ALA A 138 17.75 3.94 0.33
N ASP A 139 17.13 4.72 -0.57
CA ASP A 139 15.71 4.62 -0.89
C ASP A 139 15.35 3.25 -1.49
N GLY A 140 16.20 2.75 -2.40
CA GLY A 140 16.01 1.45 -3.02
C GLY A 140 16.16 0.27 -2.05
N LEU A 141 17.14 0.35 -1.13
CA LEU A 141 17.28 -0.63 -0.06
C LEU A 141 16.08 -0.62 0.89
N THR A 142 15.58 0.56 1.24
CA THR A 142 14.35 0.69 2.04
C THR A 142 13.16 0.03 1.35
N GLU A 143 12.97 0.29 0.06
CA GLU A 143 11.91 -0.33 -0.76
C GLU A 143 12.05 -1.85 -0.82
N SER A 144 13.26 -2.35 -1.04
CA SER A 144 13.54 -3.79 -1.06
C SER A 144 13.25 -4.48 0.26
N LEU A 145 13.62 -3.87 1.40
CA LEU A 145 13.30 -4.41 2.73
C LEU A 145 11.79 -4.45 2.97
N ILE A 146 11.07 -3.39 2.64
CA ILE A 146 9.61 -3.33 2.73
C ILE A 146 8.99 -4.46 1.90
N THR A 147 9.41 -4.61 0.64
CA THR A 147 8.89 -5.62 -0.28
C THR A 147 9.18 -7.04 0.21
N THR A 148 10.39 -7.28 0.74
CA THR A 148 10.80 -8.60 1.23
C THR A 148 10.04 -8.97 2.51
N LEU A 149 9.90 -8.03 3.46
CA LEU A 149 9.14 -8.25 4.69
C LEU A 149 7.63 -8.40 4.42
N ALA A 150 7.11 -7.74 3.41
CA ALA A 150 5.71 -7.88 3.01
C ALA A 150 5.37 -9.30 2.47
N LYS A 151 6.36 -10.10 2.08
CA LYS A 151 6.17 -11.52 1.69
C LYS A 151 5.87 -12.43 2.90
N VAL A 152 6.09 -11.95 4.13
CA VAL A 152 5.82 -12.72 5.37
C VAL A 152 4.33 -12.74 5.65
N GLY A 153 3.73 -13.91 5.62
CA GLY A 153 2.30 -14.07 5.91
C GLY A 153 1.93 -13.61 7.33
N GLY A 154 0.84 -12.86 7.46
CA GLY A 154 0.35 -12.36 8.75
C GLY A 154 1.03 -11.09 9.27
N LEU A 155 2.04 -10.56 8.60
CA LEU A 155 2.69 -9.29 8.94
C LEU A 155 2.15 -8.16 8.06
N ARG A 156 1.56 -7.13 8.67
CA ARG A 156 1.24 -5.88 7.98
C ARG A 156 2.48 -4.98 7.94
N VAL A 157 3.04 -4.76 6.78
CA VAL A 157 4.16 -3.83 6.58
C VAL A 157 3.62 -2.50 6.06
N VAL A 158 4.09 -1.38 6.64
CA VAL A 158 3.71 -0.03 6.18
C VAL A 158 4.21 0.17 4.75
N PRO A 159 3.34 0.68 3.84
CA PRO A 159 3.72 0.92 2.46
C PRO A 159 4.87 1.91 2.32
N ARG A 160 5.68 1.72 1.27
CA ARG A 160 6.83 2.60 0.99
C ARG A 160 6.46 4.08 0.94
N ILE A 161 5.43 4.46 0.21
CA ILE A 161 5.02 5.88 0.05
C ILE A 161 4.72 6.52 1.40
N THR A 162 4.04 5.79 2.28
CA THR A 162 3.74 6.25 3.64
C THR A 162 5.03 6.34 4.47
N ALA A 163 5.89 5.33 4.41
CA ALA A 163 7.17 5.33 5.13
C ALA A 163 8.08 6.48 4.67
N MET A 164 8.15 6.75 3.35
CA MET A 164 9.00 7.81 2.78
C MET A 164 8.59 9.23 3.18
N GLN A 165 7.39 9.45 3.70
CA GLN A 165 6.97 10.74 4.27
C GLN A 165 7.78 11.11 5.52
N TYR A 166 8.42 10.13 6.15
CA TYR A 166 9.27 10.31 7.34
C TYR A 166 10.75 10.48 6.98
N LYS A 167 11.10 10.59 5.68
CA LYS A 167 12.48 10.82 5.25
C LYS A 167 13.01 12.18 5.77
N GLY A 168 14.09 12.14 6.57
CA GLY A 168 14.65 13.33 7.22
C GLY A 168 13.79 13.93 8.33
N VAL A 169 12.75 13.24 8.77
CA VAL A 169 11.86 13.70 9.85
C VAL A 169 12.40 13.22 11.19
N HIS A 170 12.80 14.15 12.05
CA HIS A 170 13.26 13.87 13.41
C HIS A 170 12.11 14.04 14.41
N ARG A 171 11.29 13.03 14.55
CA ARG A 171 10.19 12.95 15.53
C ARG A 171 10.39 11.74 16.44
N PRO A 172 9.86 11.76 17.69
CA PRO A 172 9.86 10.59 18.55
C PRO A 172 9.23 9.38 17.86
N LEU A 173 9.91 8.23 17.87
CA LEU A 173 9.43 7.00 17.20
C LEU A 173 8.04 6.58 17.67
N ARG A 174 7.71 6.83 18.95
CA ARG A 174 6.40 6.55 19.51
C ARG A 174 5.25 7.33 18.87
N GLU A 175 5.52 8.56 18.43
CA GLU A 175 4.53 9.37 17.71
C GLU A 175 4.32 8.82 16.31
N ILE A 176 5.41 8.52 15.60
CA ILE A 176 5.39 7.91 14.27
C ILE A 176 4.64 6.57 14.34
N ALA A 177 4.95 5.74 15.33
CA ALA A 177 4.30 4.44 15.51
C ALA A 177 2.78 4.54 15.72
N ARG A 178 2.33 5.55 16.48
CA ARG A 178 0.89 5.78 16.68
C ARG A 178 0.20 6.24 15.40
N GLU A 179 0.84 7.13 14.64
CA GLU A 179 0.32 7.63 13.39
C GLU A 179 0.22 6.52 12.33
N LEU A 180 1.22 5.63 12.28
CA LEU A 180 1.27 4.48 11.38
C LEU A 180 0.50 3.25 11.90
N GLU A 181 0.04 3.28 13.14
CA GLU A 181 -0.62 2.16 13.82
C GLU A 181 0.23 0.87 13.77
N VAL A 182 1.54 0.97 14.12
CA VAL A 182 2.47 -0.17 14.12
C VAL A 182 2.94 -0.57 15.52
N ASP A 183 3.25 -1.87 15.66
CA ASP A 183 3.77 -2.45 16.90
C ASP A 183 5.28 -2.30 17.01
N ALA A 184 5.98 -2.27 15.86
CA ALA A 184 7.43 -2.13 15.78
C ALA A 184 7.86 -1.26 14.60
N ILE A 185 9.06 -0.72 14.72
CA ILE A 185 9.72 0.08 13.69
C ILE A 185 11.10 -0.52 13.40
N VAL A 186 11.43 -0.65 12.12
CA VAL A 186 12.79 -0.84 11.63
C VAL A 186 13.33 0.51 11.21
N GLU A 187 14.46 0.90 11.76
CA GLU A 187 15.25 2.05 11.32
C GLU A 187 16.69 1.63 11.09
N GLY A 188 17.45 2.46 10.38
CA GLY A 188 18.84 2.13 10.13
C GLY A 188 19.54 3.11 9.21
N THR A 189 20.78 2.76 8.89
CA THR A 189 21.67 3.59 8.09
C THR A 189 22.33 2.76 7.00
N VAL A 190 22.68 3.43 5.90
CA VAL A 190 23.42 2.83 4.79
C VAL A 190 24.66 3.68 4.51
N LEU A 191 25.81 3.03 4.44
CA LEU A 191 27.06 3.62 4.00
C LEU A 191 27.59 2.80 2.82
N ARG A 192 27.67 3.41 1.66
CA ARG A 192 28.35 2.84 0.49
C ARG A 192 29.72 3.50 0.31
N SER A 193 30.73 2.70 0.07
CA SER A 193 32.10 3.17 -0.24
C SER A 193 32.67 2.27 -1.33
N GLY A 194 32.65 2.72 -2.58
CA GLY A 194 33.00 1.90 -3.73
C GLY A 194 32.09 0.68 -3.84
N ASP A 195 32.69 -0.51 -3.88
CA ASP A 195 31.99 -1.81 -3.98
C ASP A 195 31.59 -2.38 -2.61
N ARG A 196 31.78 -1.64 -1.52
CA ARG A 196 31.40 -2.06 -0.17
C ARG A 196 30.15 -1.34 0.29
N VAL A 197 29.23 -2.11 0.89
CA VAL A 197 28.00 -1.59 1.50
C VAL A 197 27.95 -2.03 2.95
N ARG A 198 27.78 -1.05 3.84
CA ARG A 198 27.47 -1.28 5.25
C ARG A 198 26.03 -0.87 5.52
N ILE A 199 25.23 -1.80 6.02
CA ILE A 199 23.87 -1.56 6.48
C ILE A 199 23.86 -1.78 8.00
N THR A 200 23.40 -0.78 8.74
CA THR A 200 23.04 -0.96 10.15
C THR A 200 21.53 -0.91 10.24
N ALA A 201 20.91 -1.92 10.82
CA ALA A 201 19.48 -1.98 10.99
C ALA A 201 19.13 -2.37 12.42
N GLN A 202 18.04 -1.81 12.93
CA GLN A 202 17.56 -2.08 14.28
C GLN A 202 16.04 -2.17 14.28
N LEU A 203 15.52 -3.13 15.05
CA LEU A 203 14.09 -3.34 15.27
C LEU A 203 13.73 -2.86 16.68
N ILE A 204 12.76 -1.97 16.77
CA ILE A 204 12.37 -1.29 18.00
C ILE A 204 10.90 -1.61 18.31
N ASP A 205 10.63 -2.14 19.53
CA ASP A 205 9.28 -2.27 20.07
C ASP A 205 8.76 -0.87 20.45
N THR A 206 7.72 -0.41 19.77
CA THR A 206 7.19 0.96 19.94
C THR A 206 6.44 1.15 21.26
N SER A 207 5.99 0.07 21.90
CA SER A 207 5.28 0.12 23.17
C SER A 207 6.20 0.36 24.36
N LYS A 208 7.45 -0.14 24.30
CA LYS A 208 8.45 -0.10 25.35
C LYS A 208 9.64 0.79 25.01
N GLU A 209 9.75 1.20 23.76
CA GLU A 209 10.93 1.92 23.22
C GLU A 209 12.24 1.14 23.48
N THR A 210 12.18 -0.19 23.32
CA THR A 210 13.32 -1.07 23.51
C THR A 210 13.75 -1.69 22.21
N HIS A 211 15.07 -1.78 22.00
CA HIS A 211 15.62 -2.51 20.87
C HIS A 211 15.36 -4.01 21.06
N LEU A 212 14.67 -4.61 20.12
CA LEU A 212 14.48 -6.05 20.06
C LEU A 212 15.67 -6.72 19.37
N TRP A 213 16.24 -6.00 18.39
CA TRP A 213 17.35 -6.48 17.61
C TRP A 213 18.10 -5.29 17.00
N SER A 214 19.42 -5.40 16.86
CA SER A 214 20.29 -4.44 16.19
C SER A 214 21.53 -5.15 15.67
N GLU A 215 21.78 -5.04 14.38
CA GLU A 215 22.95 -5.62 13.73
C GLU A 215 23.53 -4.68 12.67
N SER A 216 24.83 -4.86 12.39
CA SER A 216 25.54 -4.17 11.34
C SER A 216 26.18 -5.19 10.40
N TYR A 217 25.89 -5.02 9.13
CA TYR A 217 26.37 -5.87 8.06
C TYR A 217 27.34 -5.09 7.18
N ASP A 218 28.46 -5.68 6.84
CA ASP A 218 29.44 -5.11 5.92
C ASP A 218 29.75 -6.17 4.86
N ARG A 219 29.30 -5.91 3.62
CA ARG A 219 29.35 -6.86 2.50
C ARG A 219 29.85 -6.19 1.23
N ASP A 220 30.22 -7.02 0.27
CA ASP A 220 30.42 -6.60 -1.12
C ASP A 220 29.07 -6.23 -1.76
N LEU A 221 29.05 -5.27 -2.68
CA LEU A 221 27.82 -4.89 -3.39
C LEU A 221 27.20 -6.03 -4.18
N ARG A 222 28.02 -7.01 -4.63
CA ARG A 222 27.55 -8.26 -5.29
C ARG A 222 26.61 -9.08 -4.40
N ASP A 223 26.82 -9.02 -3.10
CA ASP A 223 26.06 -9.80 -2.11
C ASP A 223 24.87 -9.02 -1.56
N VAL A 224 24.57 -7.82 -2.10
CA VAL A 224 23.57 -6.91 -1.51
C VAL A 224 22.16 -7.51 -1.47
N LEU A 225 21.75 -8.29 -2.47
CA LEU A 225 20.46 -8.98 -2.46
C LEU A 225 20.41 -10.10 -1.41
N ALA A 226 21.50 -10.87 -1.28
CA ALA A 226 21.62 -11.85 -0.21
C ALA A 226 21.60 -11.18 1.17
N LEU A 227 22.28 -10.03 1.29
CA LEU A 227 22.25 -9.22 2.49
C LEU A 227 20.85 -8.73 2.85
N GLN A 228 20.07 -8.27 1.88
CA GLN A 228 18.68 -7.84 2.10
C GLN A 228 17.81 -9.00 2.62
N ALA A 229 17.96 -10.19 2.03
CA ALA A 229 17.28 -11.39 2.48
C ALA A 229 17.70 -11.78 3.91
N GLU A 230 19.00 -11.69 4.24
CA GLU A 230 19.55 -11.95 5.58
C GLU A 230 18.96 -10.99 6.63
N VAL A 231 18.92 -9.69 6.33
CA VAL A 231 18.32 -8.66 7.21
C VAL A 231 16.82 -8.94 7.41
N ALA A 232 16.07 -9.19 6.35
CA ALA A 232 14.65 -9.49 6.43
C ALA A 232 14.36 -10.78 7.21
N GLN A 233 15.17 -11.83 7.03
CA GLN A 233 15.06 -13.07 7.81
C GLN A 233 15.38 -12.85 9.29
N SER A 234 16.39 -12.03 9.60
CA SER A 234 16.75 -11.70 10.98
C SER A 234 15.61 -10.93 11.67
N ILE A 235 15.06 -9.91 11.02
CA ILE A 235 13.87 -9.20 11.50
C ILE A 235 12.70 -10.18 11.69
N GLY A 236 12.41 -11.03 10.70
CA GLY A 236 11.34 -12.01 10.75
C GLY A 236 11.46 -12.99 11.92
N ARG A 237 12.67 -13.42 12.27
CA ARG A 237 12.94 -14.28 13.46
C ARG A 237 12.62 -13.56 14.78
N GLU A 238 13.00 -12.29 14.88
CA GLU A 238 12.82 -11.50 16.10
C GLU A 238 11.35 -11.13 16.36
N ILE A 239 10.56 -10.87 15.31
CA ILE A 239 9.13 -10.56 15.45
C ILE A 239 8.28 -11.77 15.85
N ARG A 240 8.89 -12.99 15.94
CA ARG A 240 8.23 -14.24 16.38
C ARG A 240 6.95 -14.60 15.62
N ILE A 241 6.76 -14.10 14.44
CA ILE A 241 5.74 -14.63 13.53
C ILE A 241 6.18 -16.02 13.12
N LYS A 242 5.24 -16.97 13.06
CA LYS A 242 5.51 -18.28 12.46
C LYS A 242 5.77 -18.10 10.98
N ILE A 243 7.02 -17.78 10.63
CA ILE A 243 7.47 -17.79 9.24
C ILE A 243 7.31 -19.23 8.75
N THR A 244 6.41 -19.45 7.82
CA THR A 244 6.22 -20.79 7.25
C THR A 244 7.41 -21.18 6.39
N ALA A 245 7.59 -22.47 6.13
CA ALA A 245 8.62 -22.94 5.20
C ALA A 245 8.45 -22.31 3.80
N ALA A 246 7.21 -22.03 3.39
CA ALA A 246 6.90 -21.33 2.15
C ALA A 246 7.33 -19.86 2.17
N ASP A 247 7.16 -19.15 3.30
CA ASP A 247 7.62 -17.77 3.47
C ASP A 247 9.15 -17.72 3.45
N GLN A 248 9.80 -18.66 4.14
CA GLN A 248 11.27 -18.77 4.13
C GLN A 248 11.82 -19.01 2.73
N ALA A 249 11.20 -19.92 1.96
CA ALA A 249 11.58 -20.17 0.58
C ALA A 249 11.43 -18.91 -0.29
N ARG A 250 10.32 -18.17 -0.16
CA ARG A 250 10.08 -16.91 -0.89
C ARG A 250 11.07 -15.79 -0.56
N ILE A 251 11.52 -15.71 0.70
CA ILE A 251 12.55 -14.74 1.12
C ILE A 251 13.93 -15.17 0.66
N ALA A 252 14.21 -16.48 0.65
CA ALA A 252 15.52 -17.04 0.32
C ALA A 252 15.77 -17.16 -1.20
N GLU A 253 14.77 -16.93 -2.04
CA GLU A 253 14.91 -16.99 -3.50
C GLU A 253 15.63 -15.74 -4.01
N VAL A 254 16.95 -15.75 -3.85
CA VAL A 254 17.84 -14.66 -4.26
C VAL A 254 18.68 -15.15 -5.45
N HIS A 255 18.54 -14.46 -6.57
CA HIS A 255 19.43 -14.67 -7.72
C HIS A 255 20.59 -13.66 -7.62
N PRO A 256 21.84 -14.09 -7.74
CA PRO A 256 22.96 -13.15 -7.83
C PRO A 256 22.75 -12.18 -8.98
N VAL A 257 23.11 -10.93 -8.77
CA VAL A 257 22.99 -9.87 -9.78
C VAL A 257 24.31 -9.12 -9.86
N GLU A 258 24.74 -8.76 -11.06
CA GLU A 258 25.90 -7.90 -11.23
C GLU A 258 25.69 -6.54 -10.55
N PRO A 259 26.70 -6.01 -9.80
CA PRO A 259 26.56 -4.78 -9.02
C PRO A 259 26.06 -3.58 -9.84
N ASP A 260 26.59 -3.40 -11.05
CA ASP A 260 26.23 -2.29 -11.93
C ASP A 260 24.78 -2.43 -12.44
N ALA A 261 24.32 -3.66 -12.67
CA ALA A 261 22.93 -3.95 -13.03
C ALA A 261 21.98 -3.62 -11.88
N TYR A 262 22.35 -4.01 -10.66
CA TYR A 262 21.55 -3.69 -9.47
C TYR A 262 21.47 -2.19 -9.22
N GLU A 263 22.59 -1.47 -9.35
CA GLU A 263 22.63 -0.01 -9.21
C GLU A 263 21.74 0.67 -10.25
N ALA A 264 21.87 0.30 -11.51
CA ALA A 264 21.03 0.82 -12.58
C ALA A 264 19.54 0.53 -12.31
N TYR A 265 19.20 -0.68 -11.87
CA TYR A 265 17.83 -1.03 -11.49
C TYR A 265 17.27 -0.11 -10.37
N LEU A 266 18.04 0.15 -9.30
CA LEU A 266 17.60 1.03 -8.23
C LEU A 266 17.36 2.47 -8.71
N ARG A 267 18.22 2.99 -9.61
CA ARG A 267 18.00 4.29 -10.27
C ARG A 267 16.73 4.26 -11.12
N GLY A 268 16.50 3.16 -11.85
CA GLY A 268 15.26 2.94 -12.59
C GLY A 268 14.03 3.00 -11.68
N ARG A 269 14.05 2.28 -10.55
CA ARG A 269 12.95 2.32 -9.55
C ARG A 269 12.74 3.70 -8.96
N TYR A 270 13.81 4.41 -8.63
CA TYR A 270 13.72 5.78 -8.13
C TYR A 270 12.98 6.71 -9.10
N HIS A 271 13.31 6.65 -10.40
CA HIS A 271 12.64 7.45 -11.43
C HIS A 271 11.22 6.97 -11.74
N TRP A 272 10.98 5.66 -11.75
CA TRP A 272 9.65 5.04 -11.88
C TRP A 272 8.67 5.58 -10.84
N ASN A 273 9.10 5.72 -9.60
CA ASN A 273 8.25 6.19 -8.50
C ASN A 273 7.78 7.65 -8.64
N ARG A 274 8.36 8.44 -9.55
CA ARG A 274 7.90 9.80 -9.87
C ARG A 274 6.61 9.83 -10.69
N ARG A 275 6.24 8.74 -11.35
CA ARG A 275 4.97 8.53 -12.06
C ARG A 275 4.61 9.60 -13.10
N ASN A 276 5.58 10.28 -13.68
CA ASN A 276 5.39 11.22 -14.79
C ASN A 276 6.20 10.79 -16.02
N ALA A 277 5.89 11.38 -17.19
CA ALA A 277 6.50 10.99 -18.45
C ALA A 277 8.04 11.12 -18.44
N GLU A 278 8.59 12.18 -17.83
CA GLU A 278 10.04 12.36 -17.70
C GLU A 278 10.68 11.27 -16.83
N GLY A 279 10.04 10.99 -15.67
CA GLY A 279 10.49 9.93 -14.76
C GLY A 279 10.46 8.56 -15.43
N LEU A 280 9.38 8.23 -16.14
CA LEU A 280 9.25 6.98 -16.89
C LEU A 280 10.32 6.85 -17.98
N GLY A 281 10.61 7.94 -18.70
CA GLY A 281 11.66 7.96 -19.74
C GLY A 281 13.06 7.72 -19.14
N LYS A 282 13.38 8.33 -17.99
CA LYS A 282 14.65 8.07 -17.28
C LYS A 282 14.68 6.64 -16.71
N ALA A 283 13.57 6.16 -16.16
CA ALA A 283 13.48 4.80 -15.65
C ALA A 283 13.77 3.75 -16.74
N MET A 284 13.21 3.94 -17.95
CA MET A 284 13.51 3.08 -19.10
C MET A 284 15.01 2.99 -19.40
N GLN A 285 15.70 4.14 -19.43
CA GLN A 285 17.14 4.18 -19.71
C GLN A 285 17.92 3.36 -18.67
N TYR A 286 17.58 3.52 -17.39
CA TYR A 286 18.24 2.80 -16.32
C TYR A 286 17.90 1.30 -16.27
N PHE A 287 16.64 0.92 -16.55
CA PHE A 287 16.30 -0.50 -16.66
C PHE A 287 16.97 -1.15 -17.86
N GLN A 288 17.07 -0.45 -19.00
CA GLN A 288 17.84 -0.94 -20.14
C GLN A 288 19.32 -1.10 -19.78
N GLN A 289 19.92 -0.12 -19.11
CA GLN A 289 21.30 -0.24 -18.62
C GLN A 289 21.48 -1.44 -17.69
N ALA A 290 20.51 -1.71 -16.81
CA ALA A 290 20.55 -2.88 -15.94
C ALA A 290 20.54 -4.19 -16.74
N ILE A 291 19.72 -4.29 -17.78
CA ILE A 291 19.66 -5.43 -18.69
C ILE A 291 20.98 -5.59 -19.47
N ASP A 292 21.56 -4.49 -19.94
CA ASP A 292 22.82 -4.51 -20.67
C ASP A 292 23.99 -5.00 -19.80
N CYS A 293 23.97 -4.68 -18.49
CA CYS A 293 24.94 -5.16 -17.51
C CYS A 293 24.71 -6.61 -17.10
N ASP A 294 23.45 -7.04 -16.95
CA ASP A 294 23.09 -8.41 -16.56
C ASP A 294 21.79 -8.85 -17.27
N GLN A 295 21.96 -9.62 -18.34
CA GLN A 295 20.84 -10.14 -19.13
C GLN A 295 19.98 -11.18 -18.39
N THR A 296 20.40 -11.62 -17.21
CA THR A 296 19.64 -12.56 -16.38
C THR A 296 18.81 -11.84 -15.29
N TYR A 297 18.88 -10.51 -15.23
CA TYR A 297 18.18 -9.73 -14.21
C TYR A 297 16.70 -9.52 -14.53
N ALA A 298 15.86 -10.52 -14.25
CA ALA A 298 14.42 -10.54 -14.56
C ALA A 298 13.65 -9.29 -14.10
N ALA A 299 13.95 -8.74 -12.92
CA ALA A 299 13.26 -7.56 -12.39
C ALA A 299 13.48 -6.30 -13.25
N ALA A 300 14.62 -6.18 -13.94
CA ALA A 300 14.89 -5.06 -14.85
C ALA A 300 14.03 -5.13 -16.11
N TYR A 301 13.82 -6.34 -16.65
CA TYR A 301 12.91 -6.55 -17.78
C TYR A 301 11.47 -6.18 -17.41
N SER A 302 10.99 -6.59 -16.23
CA SER A 302 9.64 -6.21 -15.76
C SER A 302 9.51 -4.70 -15.58
N GLY A 303 10.53 -4.05 -14.99
CA GLY A 303 10.54 -2.59 -14.83
C GLY A 303 10.49 -1.84 -16.16
N LEU A 304 11.21 -2.33 -17.18
CA LEU A 304 11.18 -1.77 -18.52
C LEU A 304 9.83 -2.00 -19.21
N ALA A 305 9.27 -3.20 -19.08
CA ALA A 305 7.94 -3.53 -19.59
C ALA A 305 6.84 -2.63 -19.00
N ASP A 306 6.91 -2.38 -17.69
CA ASP A 306 5.99 -1.49 -17.00
C ASP A 306 6.09 -0.05 -17.49
N CYS A 307 7.30 0.46 -17.74
CA CYS A 307 7.50 1.79 -18.30
C CYS A 307 6.87 1.91 -19.69
N LEU A 308 7.15 0.96 -20.58
CA LEU A 308 6.63 0.93 -21.95
C LEU A 308 5.10 0.85 -21.98
N SER A 309 4.51 -0.03 -21.16
CA SER A 309 3.06 -0.15 -21.03
C SER A 309 2.39 1.14 -20.55
N ASN A 310 2.99 1.80 -19.54
CA ASN A 310 2.44 3.05 -19.01
C ASN A 310 2.60 4.23 -19.99
N LEU A 311 3.70 4.30 -20.74
CA LEU A 311 3.88 5.33 -21.77
C LEU A 311 2.92 5.12 -22.96
N SER A 312 2.59 3.86 -23.29
CA SER A 312 1.56 3.56 -24.29
C SER A 312 0.15 3.86 -23.78
N TRP A 313 -0.13 3.61 -22.48
CA TRP A 313 -1.38 4.02 -21.84
C TRP A 313 -1.60 5.53 -21.93
N LEU A 314 -0.54 6.32 -21.78
CA LEU A 314 -0.57 7.78 -21.95
C LEU A 314 -0.52 8.22 -23.42
N CYS A 315 -0.56 7.30 -24.38
CA CYS A 315 -0.44 7.56 -25.82
C CYS A 315 0.85 8.33 -26.20
N ILE A 316 1.93 8.15 -25.45
CA ILE A 316 3.27 8.69 -25.79
C ILE A 316 3.95 7.78 -26.80
N PHE A 317 3.80 6.46 -26.64
CA PHE A 317 4.19 5.45 -27.61
C PHE A 317 2.96 4.85 -28.30
N SER A 318 3.11 4.45 -29.56
CA SER A 318 2.11 3.59 -30.21
C SER A 318 2.05 2.22 -29.53
N PRO A 319 0.92 1.48 -29.61
CA PRO A 319 0.81 0.15 -29.03
C PRO A 319 1.90 -0.81 -29.48
N GLU A 320 2.27 -0.79 -30.75
CA GLU A 320 3.35 -1.61 -31.32
C GLU A 320 4.72 -1.27 -30.70
N ASN A 321 5.04 0.02 -30.56
CA ASN A 321 6.33 0.46 -30.02
C ASN A 321 6.43 0.34 -28.49
N GLY A 322 5.32 0.23 -27.80
CA GLY A 322 5.28 0.12 -26.33
C GLY A 322 4.72 -1.21 -25.84
N CYS A 323 3.43 -1.48 -26.06
CA CYS A 323 2.76 -2.63 -25.47
C CYS A 323 3.28 -3.98 -26.01
N ALA A 324 3.51 -4.10 -27.34
CA ALA A 324 4.07 -5.32 -27.91
C ALA A 324 5.44 -5.64 -27.31
N LYS A 325 6.33 -4.64 -27.25
CA LYS A 325 7.66 -4.79 -26.65
C LYS A 325 7.58 -5.07 -25.14
N ALA A 326 6.65 -4.44 -24.44
CA ALA A 326 6.43 -4.70 -23.02
C ALA A 326 6.06 -6.16 -22.76
N LYS A 327 5.20 -6.72 -23.61
CA LYS A 327 4.81 -8.14 -23.53
C LYS A 327 5.99 -9.08 -23.75
N GLU A 328 6.83 -8.81 -24.77
CA GLU A 328 8.05 -9.57 -25.04
C GLU A 328 9.01 -9.54 -23.83
N LEU A 329 9.25 -8.36 -23.27
CA LEU A 329 10.13 -8.18 -22.12
C LEU A 329 9.60 -8.88 -20.86
N ALA A 330 8.29 -8.80 -20.61
CA ALA A 330 7.68 -9.49 -19.47
C ALA A 330 7.75 -11.03 -19.64
N ALA A 331 7.58 -11.56 -20.85
CA ALA A 331 7.78 -12.97 -21.15
C ALA A 331 9.24 -13.39 -20.93
N GLN A 332 10.21 -12.61 -21.40
CA GLN A 332 11.63 -12.81 -21.18
C GLN A 332 12.01 -12.85 -19.67
N ALA A 333 11.40 -11.94 -18.89
CA ALA A 333 11.58 -11.95 -17.44
C ALA A 333 11.11 -13.27 -16.81
N LEU A 334 9.99 -13.83 -17.29
CA LEU A 334 9.43 -15.10 -16.80
C LEU A 334 10.22 -16.33 -17.27
N GLU A 335 10.89 -16.27 -18.43
CA GLU A 335 11.83 -17.33 -18.84
C GLU A 335 13.01 -17.43 -17.88
N THR A 336 13.46 -16.29 -17.35
CA THR A 336 14.58 -16.21 -16.41
C THR A 336 14.13 -16.51 -14.96
N ASN A 337 13.00 -15.96 -14.52
CA ASN A 337 12.44 -16.17 -13.18
C ASN A 337 10.92 -16.36 -13.23
N PRO A 338 10.43 -17.62 -13.34
CA PRO A 338 9.00 -17.93 -13.41
C PRO A 338 8.22 -17.65 -12.12
N SER A 339 8.89 -17.36 -11.00
CA SER A 339 8.27 -17.07 -9.71
C SER A 339 8.22 -15.57 -9.38
N LEU A 340 8.65 -14.70 -10.30
CA LEU A 340 8.63 -13.26 -10.10
C LEU A 340 7.22 -12.70 -10.32
N ALA A 341 6.57 -12.34 -9.22
CA ALA A 341 5.19 -11.82 -9.23
C ALA A 341 5.02 -10.58 -10.11
N GLU A 342 6.02 -9.70 -10.10
CA GLU A 342 6.07 -8.47 -10.89
C GLU A 342 5.98 -8.77 -12.39
N SER A 343 6.71 -9.79 -12.86
CA SER A 343 6.71 -10.18 -14.29
C SER A 343 5.35 -10.70 -14.74
N HIS A 344 4.68 -11.48 -13.91
CA HIS A 344 3.30 -11.94 -14.19
C HIS A 344 2.32 -10.78 -14.29
N ALA A 345 2.40 -9.78 -13.39
CA ALA A 345 1.57 -8.59 -13.46
C ALA A 345 1.87 -7.75 -14.72
N SER A 346 3.15 -7.58 -15.07
CA SER A 346 3.58 -6.86 -16.27
C SER A 346 3.08 -7.56 -17.55
N LEU A 347 3.18 -8.90 -17.60
CA LEU A 347 2.67 -9.68 -18.73
C LEU A 347 1.15 -9.60 -18.83
N ALA A 348 0.44 -9.72 -17.70
CA ALA A 348 -1.01 -9.58 -17.64
C ALA A 348 -1.47 -8.23 -18.18
N TRP A 349 -0.84 -7.15 -17.71
CA TRP A 349 -1.16 -5.78 -18.13
C TRP A 349 -0.89 -5.57 -19.62
N ALA A 350 0.30 -5.96 -20.11
CA ALA A 350 0.65 -5.84 -21.52
C ALA A 350 -0.30 -6.66 -22.44
N THR A 351 -0.65 -7.89 -22.03
CA THR A 351 -1.60 -8.75 -22.75
C THR A 351 -3.00 -8.13 -22.79
N LEU A 352 -3.45 -7.55 -21.70
CA LEU A 352 -4.75 -6.88 -21.63
C LEU A 352 -4.84 -5.70 -22.58
N ILE A 353 -3.84 -4.81 -22.57
CA ILE A 353 -3.88 -3.53 -23.30
C ILE A 353 -3.47 -3.64 -24.76
N TYR A 354 -2.80 -4.74 -25.17
CA TYR A 354 -2.36 -4.97 -26.55
C TYR A 354 -3.19 -6.01 -27.27
N ASP A 355 -3.27 -7.23 -26.70
CA ASP A 355 -4.00 -8.33 -27.36
C ASP A 355 -5.50 -8.26 -27.09
N HIS A 356 -5.93 -7.51 -26.08
CA HIS A 356 -7.30 -7.52 -25.56
C HIS A 356 -7.75 -8.94 -25.15
N ASP A 357 -6.78 -9.81 -24.77
CA ASP A 357 -7.07 -11.16 -24.27
C ASP A 357 -7.33 -11.13 -22.76
N PHE A 358 -8.60 -10.86 -22.43
CA PHE A 358 -9.06 -10.77 -21.05
C PHE A 358 -8.82 -12.07 -20.25
N ARG A 359 -8.91 -13.24 -20.89
CA ARG A 359 -8.74 -14.52 -20.18
C ARG A 359 -7.28 -14.82 -19.87
N ALA A 360 -6.37 -14.54 -20.78
CA ALA A 360 -4.95 -14.70 -20.53
C ALA A 360 -4.49 -13.72 -19.46
N ALA A 361 -4.89 -12.45 -19.54
CA ALA A 361 -4.56 -11.44 -18.55
C ALA A 361 -5.05 -11.81 -17.14
N GLU A 362 -6.27 -12.34 -16.99
CA GLU A 362 -6.81 -12.77 -15.69
C GLU A 362 -5.93 -13.82 -15.02
N ARG A 363 -5.55 -14.87 -15.74
CA ARG A 363 -4.68 -15.94 -15.22
C ARG A 363 -3.34 -15.41 -14.72
N GLU A 364 -2.75 -14.48 -15.45
CA GLU A 364 -1.46 -13.90 -15.08
C GLU A 364 -1.57 -12.95 -13.88
N PHE A 365 -2.68 -12.18 -13.75
CA PHE A 365 -2.96 -11.38 -12.56
C PHE A 365 -3.16 -12.26 -11.32
N GLU A 366 -3.97 -13.31 -11.42
CA GLU A 366 -4.19 -14.28 -10.34
C GLU A 366 -2.87 -14.91 -9.92
N ARG A 367 -2.04 -15.31 -10.89
CA ARG A 367 -0.72 -15.89 -10.61
C ARG A 367 0.21 -14.92 -9.91
N SER A 368 0.22 -13.65 -10.31
CA SER A 368 0.99 -12.61 -9.62
C SER A 368 0.55 -12.46 -8.16
N ILE A 369 -0.76 -12.41 -7.90
CA ILE A 369 -1.31 -12.28 -6.55
C ILE A 369 -1.04 -13.53 -5.68
N GLU A 370 -1.08 -14.73 -6.26
CA GLU A 370 -0.69 -15.96 -5.56
C GLU A 370 0.79 -15.93 -5.13
N LEU A 371 1.68 -15.49 -6.01
CA LEU A 371 3.10 -15.40 -5.75
C LEU A 371 3.43 -14.31 -4.72
N ASN A 372 2.81 -13.14 -4.83
CA ASN A 372 2.98 -12.03 -3.89
C ASN A 372 1.65 -11.33 -3.58
N PRO A 373 0.92 -11.77 -2.54
CA PRO A 373 -0.37 -11.17 -2.14
C PRO A 373 -0.27 -9.71 -1.65
N HIS A 374 0.92 -9.16 -1.53
CA HIS A 374 1.16 -7.78 -1.10
C HIS A 374 1.71 -6.88 -2.23
N TYR A 375 1.75 -7.38 -3.46
CA TYR A 375 2.17 -6.58 -4.61
C TYR A 375 1.03 -5.65 -5.06
N ALA A 376 1.10 -4.40 -4.63
CA ALA A 376 0.03 -3.41 -4.84
C ALA A 376 -0.35 -3.21 -6.31
N HIS A 377 0.61 -3.26 -7.24
CA HIS A 377 0.35 -3.07 -8.67
C HIS A 377 -0.45 -4.22 -9.29
N ALA A 378 -0.25 -5.48 -8.84
CA ALA A 378 -1.09 -6.59 -9.29
C ALA A 378 -2.56 -6.35 -8.91
N HIS A 379 -2.83 -6.00 -7.65
CA HIS A 379 -4.18 -5.65 -7.20
C HIS A 379 -4.76 -4.43 -7.92
N HIS A 380 -3.92 -3.43 -8.23
CA HIS A 380 -4.32 -2.22 -8.95
C HIS A 380 -4.79 -2.55 -10.37
N TRP A 381 -3.96 -3.23 -11.15
CA TRP A 381 -4.29 -3.56 -12.54
C TRP A 381 -5.38 -4.64 -12.65
N PHE A 382 -5.36 -5.61 -11.75
CA PHE A 382 -6.44 -6.60 -11.67
C PHE A 382 -7.78 -5.96 -11.30
N GLY A 383 -7.76 -5.00 -10.38
CA GLY A 383 -8.95 -4.22 -10.04
C GLY A 383 -9.53 -3.44 -11.22
N LEU A 384 -8.67 -2.82 -12.05
CA LEU A 384 -9.10 -2.18 -13.30
C LEU A 384 -9.68 -3.20 -14.28
N TYR A 385 -9.00 -4.33 -14.49
CA TYR A 385 -9.49 -5.44 -15.32
C TYR A 385 -10.90 -5.89 -14.89
N LEU A 386 -11.11 -6.12 -13.61
CA LEU A 386 -12.41 -6.53 -13.06
C LEU A 386 -13.50 -5.47 -13.32
N GLY A 387 -13.15 -4.19 -13.17
CA GLY A 387 -14.05 -3.09 -13.51
C GLY A 387 -14.44 -3.08 -14.98
N LEU A 388 -13.48 -3.26 -15.90
CA LEU A 388 -13.71 -3.32 -17.35
C LEU A 388 -14.57 -4.52 -17.77
N THR A 389 -14.52 -5.62 -17.02
CA THR A 389 -15.33 -6.83 -17.27
C THR A 389 -16.70 -6.80 -16.60
N GLY A 390 -17.07 -5.70 -15.92
CA GLY A 390 -18.35 -5.54 -15.23
C GLY A 390 -18.40 -6.18 -13.83
N ARG A 391 -17.29 -6.70 -13.33
CA ARG A 391 -17.14 -7.27 -11.98
C ARG A 391 -16.80 -6.17 -10.97
N TYR A 392 -17.66 -5.15 -10.88
CA TYR A 392 -17.37 -3.89 -10.19
C TYR A 392 -17.05 -4.05 -8.70
N GLU A 393 -17.79 -4.88 -7.96
CA GLU A 393 -17.57 -5.06 -6.51
C GLU A 393 -16.25 -5.79 -6.20
N GLU A 394 -15.86 -6.72 -7.04
CA GLU A 394 -14.56 -7.40 -6.96
C GLU A 394 -13.44 -6.40 -7.29
N GLY A 395 -13.58 -5.66 -8.39
CA GLY A 395 -12.62 -4.62 -8.78
C GLY A 395 -12.48 -3.53 -7.72
N TYR A 396 -13.58 -3.10 -7.11
CA TYR A 396 -13.56 -2.17 -5.99
C TYR A 396 -12.77 -2.73 -4.79
N THR A 397 -12.96 -4.00 -4.47
CA THR A 397 -12.27 -4.68 -3.37
C THR A 397 -10.77 -4.76 -3.62
N GLU A 398 -10.36 -5.15 -4.83
CA GLU A 398 -8.95 -5.24 -5.22
C GLU A 398 -8.27 -3.85 -5.22
N LEU A 399 -8.92 -2.81 -5.74
CA LEU A 399 -8.39 -1.45 -5.70
C LEU A 399 -8.30 -0.90 -4.28
N LYS A 400 -9.27 -1.18 -3.41
CA LYS A 400 -9.16 -0.84 -1.98
C LYS A 400 -8.00 -1.57 -1.31
N ARG A 401 -7.70 -2.78 -1.74
CA ARG A 401 -6.53 -3.53 -1.27
C ARG A 401 -5.25 -2.87 -1.77
N ALA A 402 -5.16 -2.52 -3.05
CA ALA A 402 -4.03 -1.80 -3.63
C ALA A 402 -3.75 -0.48 -2.89
N ILE A 403 -4.78 0.34 -2.64
CA ILE A 403 -4.67 1.61 -1.89
C ILE A 403 -4.17 1.39 -0.45
N ARG A 404 -4.59 0.30 0.22
CA ARG A 404 -4.07 -0.02 1.56
C ARG A 404 -2.63 -0.49 1.54
N LEU A 405 -2.22 -1.20 0.48
CA LEU A 405 -0.84 -1.65 0.30
C LEU A 405 0.08 -0.51 -0.14
N GLU A 406 -0.41 0.39 -0.99
CA GLU A 406 0.35 1.53 -1.50
C GLU A 406 -0.58 2.70 -1.82
N PRO A 407 -0.78 3.66 -0.88
CA PRO A 407 -1.66 4.80 -1.10
C PRO A 407 -1.04 5.79 -2.10
N HIS A 408 -1.42 5.69 -3.37
CA HIS A 408 -0.94 6.54 -4.46
C HIS A 408 -2.10 7.18 -5.22
N SER A 409 -1.87 8.40 -5.76
CA SER A 409 -2.85 9.15 -6.56
C SER A 409 -3.44 8.32 -7.71
N ILE A 410 -2.59 7.55 -8.42
CA ILE A 410 -3.03 6.70 -9.53
C ILE A 410 -4.05 5.63 -9.12
N MET A 411 -3.92 5.06 -7.94
CA MET A 411 -4.83 4.01 -7.46
C MET A 411 -6.20 4.57 -7.09
N ASN A 412 -6.24 5.77 -6.49
CA ASN A 412 -7.50 6.48 -6.23
C ASN A 412 -8.16 6.91 -7.55
N GLN A 413 -7.37 7.39 -8.52
CA GLN A 413 -7.85 7.73 -9.85
C GLN A 413 -8.46 6.51 -10.56
N THR A 414 -7.80 5.35 -10.53
CA THR A 414 -8.34 4.12 -11.14
C THR A 414 -9.62 3.66 -10.45
N LEU A 415 -9.68 3.76 -9.11
CA LEU A 415 -10.91 3.50 -8.35
C LEU A 415 -12.04 4.46 -8.76
N GLY A 416 -11.71 5.73 -9.01
CA GLY A 416 -12.65 6.71 -9.57
C GLY A 416 -13.19 6.26 -10.92
N PHE A 417 -12.34 5.75 -11.83
CA PHE A 417 -12.78 5.29 -13.17
C PHE A 417 -13.70 4.07 -13.11
N ILE A 418 -13.43 3.07 -12.28
CA ILE A 418 -14.36 1.93 -12.17
C ILE A 418 -15.71 2.37 -11.55
N LEU A 419 -15.73 3.41 -10.74
CA LEU A 419 -16.98 4.01 -10.26
C LEU A 419 -17.70 4.77 -11.37
N VAL A 420 -16.98 5.43 -12.29
CA VAL A 420 -17.56 6.02 -13.51
C VAL A 420 -18.20 4.94 -14.38
N PHE A 421 -17.49 3.84 -14.65
CA PHE A 421 -18.01 2.70 -15.43
C PHE A 421 -19.27 2.09 -14.77
N ASN A 422 -19.33 2.08 -13.44
CA ASN A 422 -20.51 1.65 -12.67
C ASN A 422 -21.55 2.78 -12.45
N ARG A 423 -21.45 3.92 -13.16
CA ARG A 423 -22.34 5.09 -13.09
C ARG A 423 -22.50 5.72 -11.70
N ARG A 424 -21.55 5.47 -10.81
CA ARG A 424 -21.48 6.05 -9.45
C ARG A 424 -20.66 7.35 -9.48
N TYR A 425 -21.10 8.33 -10.27
CA TYR A 425 -20.32 9.52 -10.63
C TYR A 425 -19.92 10.37 -9.42
N ASP A 426 -20.81 10.57 -8.43
CA ASP A 426 -20.48 11.38 -7.25
C ASP A 426 -19.40 10.72 -6.39
N GLN A 427 -19.47 9.39 -6.21
CA GLN A 427 -18.44 8.64 -5.51
C GLN A 427 -17.11 8.60 -6.31
N ALA A 428 -17.18 8.62 -7.63
CA ALA A 428 -16.00 8.73 -8.48
C ALA A 428 -15.28 10.07 -8.26
N LYS A 429 -16.04 11.17 -8.20
CA LYS A 429 -15.50 12.51 -7.92
C LYS A 429 -14.76 12.56 -6.60
N GLU A 430 -15.31 11.97 -5.52
CA GLU A 430 -14.64 11.86 -4.22
C GLU A 430 -13.27 11.14 -4.32
N GLN A 431 -13.15 10.12 -5.17
CA GLN A 431 -11.87 9.42 -5.34
C GLN A 431 -10.87 10.23 -6.16
N PHE A 432 -11.32 10.99 -7.17
CA PHE A 432 -10.47 11.91 -7.90
C PHE A 432 -9.99 13.07 -7.03
N GLU A 433 -10.84 13.60 -6.17
CA GLU A 433 -10.48 14.63 -5.18
C GLU A 433 -9.41 14.10 -4.21
N LYS A 434 -9.55 12.86 -3.69
CA LYS A 434 -8.52 12.21 -2.87
C LYS A 434 -7.20 12.04 -3.62
N ALA A 435 -7.24 11.76 -4.93
CA ALA A 435 -6.02 11.70 -5.72
C ALA A 435 -5.34 13.08 -5.81
N LEU A 436 -6.12 14.18 -5.89
CA LEU A 436 -5.62 15.55 -5.88
C LEU A 436 -5.15 16.04 -4.51
N GLU A 437 -5.69 15.51 -3.41
CA GLU A 437 -5.17 15.74 -2.06
C GLU A 437 -3.74 15.18 -1.91
N LEU A 438 -3.45 14.02 -2.56
CA LEU A 438 -2.12 13.42 -2.57
C LEU A 438 -1.15 14.12 -3.54
N ASP A 439 -1.65 14.50 -4.71
CA ASP A 439 -0.89 15.24 -5.73
C ASP A 439 -1.78 16.26 -6.44
N PRO A 440 -1.71 17.56 -6.05
CA PRO A 440 -2.54 18.62 -6.67
C PRO A 440 -2.29 18.83 -8.16
N ASN A 441 -1.18 18.34 -8.72
CA ASN A 441 -0.84 18.45 -10.15
C ASN A 441 -1.10 17.16 -10.93
N PHE A 442 -1.75 16.18 -10.31
CA PHE A 442 -2.05 14.90 -10.95
C PHE A 442 -3.13 15.04 -12.03
N PHE A 443 -2.70 15.32 -13.25
CA PHE A 443 -3.56 15.65 -14.39
C PHE A 443 -4.59 14.56 -14.73
N GLN A 444 -4.30 13.27 -14.48
CA GLN A 444 -5.26 12.19 -14.71
C GLN A 444 -6.49 12.27 -13.79
N ALA A 445 -6.37 12.85 -12.60
CA ALA A 445 -7.53 13.07 -11.73
C ALA A 445 -8.45 14.17 -12.28
N TYR A 446 -7.89 15.25 -12.83
CA TYR A 446 -8.69 16.26 -13.54
C TYR A 446 -9.40 15.69 -14.76
N TRP A 447 -8.74 14.81 -15.52
CA TRP A 447 -9.37 14.05 -16.59
C TRP A 447 -10.54 13.22 -16.08
N GLY A 448 -10.37 12.50 -14.97
CA GLY A 448 -11.43 11.71 -14.33
C GLY A 448 -12.63 12.56 -13.85
N LEU A 449 -12.37 13.73 -13.24
CA LEU A 449 -13.42 14.70 -12.88
C LEU A 449 -14.19 15.16 -14.12
N GLY A 450 -13.47 15.51 -15.19
CA GLY A 450 -14.07 15.90 -16.46
C GLY A 450 -14.93 14.79 -17.07
N ALA A 451 -14.47 13.54 -17.04
CA ALA A 451 -15.23 12.38 -17.53
C ALA A 451 -16.51 12.17 -16.71
N ALA A 452 -16.43 12.22 -15.37
CA ALA A 452 -17.61 12.08 -14.49
C ALA A 452 -18.64 13.19 -14.74
N ASP A 453 -18.20 14.44 -14.92
CA ASP A 453 -19.06 15.57 -15.22
C ASP A 453 -19.67 15.48 -16.63
N LEU A 454 -18.92 14.96 -17.61
CA LEU A 454 -19.41 14.74 -18.97
C LEU A 454 -20.59 13.75 -18.99
N TYR A 455 -20.44 12.60 -18.32
CA TYR A 455 -21.53 11.62 -18.19
C TYR A 455 -22.74 12.11 -17.37
N LYS A 456 -22.56 13.13 -16.53
CA LYS A 456 -23.65 13.84 -15.85
C LYS A 456 -24.24 14.98 -16.71
N SER A 457 -23.77 15.16 -17.94
CA SER A 457 -24.13 16.28 -18.84
C SER A 457 -23.82 17.67 -18.23
N GLN A 458 -22.82 17.74 -17.38
CA GLN A 458 -22.30 18.98 -16.78
C GLN A 458 -21.16 19.51 -17.65
N HIS A 459 -21.49 19.89 -18.89
CA HIS A 459 -20.51 20.17 -19.95
C HIS A 459 -19.50 21.27 -19.60
N GLN A 460 -19.94 22.37 -18.96
CA GLN A 460 -19.02 23.46 -18.59
C GLN A 460 -17.98 23.02 -17.56
N SER A 461 -18.41 22.28 -16.54
CA SER A 461 -17.51 21.73 -15.52
C SER A 461 -16.55 20.70 -16.13
N ALA A 462 -17.06 19.83 -17.01
CA ALA A 462 -16.24 18.85 -17.74
C ALA A 462 -15.14 19.51 -18.56
N ILE A 463 -15.49 20.54 -19.35
CA ILE A 463 -14.53 21.31 -20.15
C ILE A 463 -13.45 21.94 -19.27
N ALA A 464 -13.84 22.62 -18.17
CA ALA A 464 -12.88 23.28 -17.28
C ALA A 464 -11.90 22.28 -16.65
N ALA A 465 -12.37 21.11 -16.22
CA ALA A 465 -11.52 20.04 -15.66
C ALA A 465 -10.57 19.46 -16.73
N MET A 466 -11.07 19.22 -17.95
CA MET A 466 -10.26 18.71 -19.05
C MET A 466 -9.24 19.72 -19.57
N GLU A 467 -9.56 21.02 -19.61
CA GLU A 467 -8.59 22.09 -19.91
C GLU A 467 -7.43 22.08 -18.91
N LYS A 468 -7.73 21.88 -17.61
CA LYS A 468 -6.70 21.75 -16.57
C LYS A 468 -5.84 20.52 -16.79
N ALA A 469 -6.43 19.37 -17.15
CA ALA A 469 -5.69 18.15 -17.50
C ALA A 469 -4.78 18.38 -18.70
N VAL A 470 -5.26 19.02 -19.76
CA VAL A 470 -4.48 19.39 -20.96
C VAL A 470 -3.31 20.29 -20.61
N GLN A 471 -3.54 21.32 -19.78
CA GLN A 471 -2.49 22.24 -19.34
C GLN A 471 -1.37 21.51 -18.58
N LEU A 472 -1.75 20.69 -17.58
CA LEU A 472 -0.79 19.99 -16.71
C LEU A 472 -0.06 18.83 -17.41
N SER A 473 -0.69 18.21 -18.41
CA SER A 473 -0.08 17.14 -19.21
C SER A 473 0.87 17.63 -20.32
N GLY A 474 1.08 18.96 -20.45
CA GLY A 474 1.86 19.53 -21.55
C GLY A 474 1.19 19.30 -22.91
N ARG A 475 -0.14 19.36 -22.96
CA ARG A 475 -0.96 19.16 -24.19
C ARG A 475 -0.76 17.77 -24.81
N ALA A 476 -0.70 16.72 -23.98
CA ALA A 476 -0.59 15.37 -24.49
C ALA A 476 -1.82 14.99 -25.34
N PRO A 477 -1.63 14.26 -26.47
CA PRO A 477 -2.69 13.99 -27.47
C PRO A 477 -3.95 13.34 -26.87
N LEU A 478 -3.79 12.42 -25.92
CA LEU A 478 -4.91 11.75 -25.24
C LEU A 478 -5.85 12.78 -24.57
N PHE A 479 -5.30 13.74 -23.82
CA PHE A 479 -6.10 14.71 -23.08
C PHE A 479 -6.66 15.80 -24.00
N LEU A 480 -5.97 16.12 -25.09
CA LEU A 480 -6.54 16.95 -26.16
C LEU A 480 -7.77 16.29 -26.78
N ALA A 481 -7.71 14.98 -27.07
CA ALA A 481 -8.83 14.25 -27.64
C ALA A 481 -10.05 14.25 -26.69
N THR A 482 -9.85 14.04 -25.41
CA THR A 482 -10.95 14.07 -24.43
C THR A 482 -11.54 15.47 -24.23
N LEU A 483 -10.72 16.53 -24.34
CA LEU A 483 -11.22 17.91 -24.37
C LEU A 483 -12.04 18.16 -25.63
N GLY A 484 -11.61 17.67 -26.79
CA GLY A 484 -12.38 17.75 -28.04
C GLY A 484 -13.74 17.07 -27.94
N GLU A 485 -13.80 15.90 -27.30
CA GLU A 485 -15.06 15.19 -27.00
C GLU A 485 -15.96 16.05 -26.09
N ALA A 486 -15.43 16.65 -25.03
CA ALA A 486 -16.20 17.49 -24.11
C ALA A 486 -16.75 18.74 -24.80
N TYR A 487 -15.97 19.40 -25.66
CA TYR A 487 -16.47 20.51 -26.48
C TYR A 487 -17.59 20.06 -27.41
N ALA A 488 -17.41 18.93 -28.12
CA ALA A 488 -18.42 18.41 -29.04
C ALA A 488 -19.73 18.08 -28.31
N ALA A 489 -19.66 17.37 -27.20
CA ALA A 489 -20.82 17.01 -26.37
C ALA A 489 -21.51 18.23 -25.76
N GLY A 490 -20.76 19.29 -25.45
CA GLY A 490 -21.28 20.57 -24.96
C GLY A 490 -21.88 21.46 -26.05
N GLY A 491 -21.85 21.05 -27.33
CA GLY A 491 -22.34 21.84 -28.46
C GLY A 491 -21.36 22.86 -29.01
N TYR A 492 -20.10 22.86 -28.56
CA TYR A 492 -19.03 23.77 -29.04
C TYR A 492 -18.31 23.15 -30.24
N SER A 493 -19.06 22.95 -31.33
CA SER A 493 -18.55 22.20 -32.50
C SER A 493 -17.35 22.88 -33.20
N GLN A 494 -17.22 24.20 -33.14
CA GLN A 494 -16.08 24.92 -33.70
C GLN A 494 -14.80 24.65 -32.91
N GLU A 495 -14.88 24.63 -31.60
CA GLU A 495 -13.78 24.34 -30.67
C GLU A 495 -13.35 22.88 -30.83
N ALA A 496 -14.30 21.95 -30.92
CA ALA A 496 -14.04 20.54 -31.17
C ALA A 496 -13.31 20.34 -32.54
N GLN A 497 -13.72 21.08 -33.61
CA GLN A 497 -13.04 21.01 -34.89
C GLN A 497 -11.61 21.54 -34.80
N LYS A 498 -11.36 22.64 -34.07
CA LYS A 498 -9.99 23.14 -33.83
C LYS A 498 -9.11 22.12 -33.14
N ILE A 499 -9.67 21.34 -32.20
CA ILE A 499 -8.93 20.25 -31.55
C ILE A 499 -8.60 19.15 -32.55
N LEU A 500 -9.54 18.74 -33.41
CA LEU A 500 -9.26 17.77 -34.47
C LEU A 500 -8.13 18.24 -35.40
N ASP A 501 -8.16 19.51 -35.83
CA ASP A 501 -7.10 20.09 -36.68
C ASP A 501 -5.73 20.06 -35.95
N GLN A 502 -5.70 20.40 -34.65
CA GLN A 502 -4.49 20.31 -33.83
C GLN A 502 -3.98 18.86 -33.70
N LEU A 503 -4.88 17.89 -33.49
CA LEU A 503 -4.50 16.48 -33.40
C LEU A 503 -3.95 15.94 -34.71
N GLN A 504 -4.47 16.38 -35.86
CA GLN A 504 -3.92 16.06 -37.18
C GLN A 504 -2.49 16.61 -37.36
N ASP A 505 -2.24 17.82 -36.86
CA ASP A 505 -0.88 18.39 -36.91
C ASP A 505 0.08 17.64 -35.98
N VAL A 506 -0.37 17.31 -34.78
CA VAL A 506 0.41 16.52 -33.79
C VAL A 506 0.70 15.10 -34.31
N ALA A 507 -0.20 14.52 -35.11
CA ALA A 507 -0.05 13.17 -35.66
C ALA A 507 1.13 13.02 -36.64
N LYS A 508 1.70 14.15 -37.13
CA LYS A 508 2.89 14.14 -38.01
C LYS A 508 4.16 13.68 -37.27
N ASP A 509 4.25 13.97 -35.97
CA ASP A 509 5.46 13.74 -35.15
C ASP A 509 5.23 12.85 -33.95
N ARG A 510 3.97 12.65 -33.53
CA ARG A 510 3.60 11.94 -32.30
C ARG A 510 2.42 11.01 -32.53
N TYR A 511 2.35 9.94 -31.76
CA TYR A 511 1.19 9.06 -31.82
C TYR A 511 -0.07 9.79 -31.29
N VAL A 512 -1.14 9.73 -32.08
CA VAL A 512 -2.49 10.18 -31.71
C VAL A 512 -3.39 8.97 -31.76
N THR A 513 -4.02 8.63 -30.64
CA THR A 513 -4.88 7.44 -30.57
C THR A 513 -6.12 7.58 -31.45
N PRO A 514 -6.36 6.66 -32.41
CA PRO A 514 -7.57 6.68 -33.23
C PRO A 514 -8.86 6.57 -32.41
N TYR A 515 -8.77 5.92 -31.24
CA TYR A 515 -9.89 5.81 -30.29
C TYR A 515 -10.38 7.19 -29.82
N GLY A 516 -9.46 8.12 -29.51
CA GLY A 516 -9.83 9.48 -29.12
C GLY A 516 -10.47 10.28 -30.26
N LEU A 517 -9.99 10.10 -31.50
CA LEU A 517 -10.59 10.71 -32.68
C LEU A 517 -12.02 10.20 -32.92
N ALA A 518 -12.24 8.89 -32.73
CA ALA A 518 -13.56 8.29 -32.84
C ALA A 518 -14.57 8.93 -31.87
N HIS A 519 -14.16 9.18 -30.62
CA HIS A 519 -15.01 9.83 -29.61
C HIS A 519 -15.42 11.25 -29.99
N ILE A 520 -14.49 12.05 -30.52
CA ILE A 520 -14.81 13.43 -30.98
C ILE A 520 -15.81 13.37 -32.15
N HIS A 521 -15.59 12.49 -33.13
CA HIS A 521 -16.49 12.36 -34.29
C HIS A 521 -17.87 11.84 -33.85
N ALA A 522 -17.93 10.89 -32.92
CA ALA A 522 -19.19 10.40 -32.35
C ALA A 522 -19.98 11.51 -31.64
N ALA A 523 -19.31 12.33 -30.81
CA ALA A 523 -19.91 13.45 -30.11
C ALA A 523 -20.37 14.58 -31.06
N LEU A 524 -19.70 14.75 -32.22
CA LEU A 524 -20.12 15.64 -33.29
C LEU A 524 -21.26 15.07 -34.15
N GLY A 525 -21.73 13.84 -33.90
CA GLY A 525 -22.75 13.18 -34.71
C GLY A 525 -22.27 12.65 -36.06
N LYS A 526 -20.97 12.66 -36.32
CA LYS A 526 -20.31 12.17 -37.57
C LYS A 526 -20.10 10.65 -37.47
N LYS A 527 -21.19 9.89 -37.61
CA LYS A 527 -21.22 8.45 -37.34
C LYS A 527 -20.25 7.64 -38.20
N GLU A 528 -20.17 7.94 -39.50
CA GLU A 528 -19.30 7.20 -40.42
C GLU A 528 -17.82 7.43 -40.09
N ASP A 529 -17.43 8.68 -39.82
CA ASP A 529 -16.06 8.99 -39.39
C ASP A 529 -15.71 8.34 -38.07
N ALA A 530 -16.66 8.32 -37.09
CA ALA A 530 -16.46 7.67 -35.80
C ALA A 530 -16.22 6.16 -35.96
N LEU A 531 -17.01 5.47 -36.79
CA LEU A 531 -16.84 4.04 -37.07
C LEU A 531 -15.52 3.75 -37.79
N HIS A 532 -15.13 4.60 -38.75
CA HIS A 532 -13.82 4.48 -39.42
C HIS A 532 -12.66 4.56 -38.40
N TRP A 533 -12.70 5.54 -37.52
CA TRP A 533 -11.65 5.70 -36.51
C TRP A 533 -11.67 4.58 -35.45
N LEU A 534 -12.83 3.99 -35.11
CA LEU A 534 -12.90 2.81 -34.24
C LEU A 534 -12.29 1.58 -34.91
N GLU A 535 -12.55 1.38 -36.21
CA GLU A 535 -11.93 0.29 -36.97
C GLU A 535 -10.41 0.46 -37.03
N THR A 536 -9.93 1.67 -37.28
CA THR A 536 -8.51 1.99 -37.23
C THR A 536 -7.92 1.72 -35.84
N ALA A 537 -8.62 2.11 -34.76
CA ALA A 537 -8.21 1.86 -33.39
C ALA A 537 -8.09 0.35 -33.09
N TYR A 538 -9.01 -0.45 -33.62
CA TYR A 538 -8.96 -1.90 -33.49
C TYR A 538 -7.76 -2.51 -34.23
N GLN A 539 -7.52 -2.08 -35.48
CA GLN A 539 -6.42 -2.57 -36.30
C GLN A 539 -5.04 -2.18 -35.73
N GLU A 540 -4.94 -1.01 -35.10
CA GLU A 540 -3.72 -0.52 -34.46
C GLU A 540 -3.55 -1.01 -33.00
N HIS A 541 -4.40 -1.89 -32.50
CA HIS A 541 -4.39 -2.35 -31.11
C HIS A 541 -4.42 -1.20 -30.09
N ALA A 542 -5.20 -0.13 -30.37
CA ALA A 542 -5.23 1.05 -29.51
C ALA A 542 -5.62 0.66 -28.08
N VAL A 543 -4.77 1.00 -27.11
CA VAL A 543 -4.86 0.51 -25.72
C VAL A 543 -6.20 0.76 -25.04
N HIS A 544 -6.88 1.86 -25.39
CA HIS A 544 -8.17 2.24 -24.82
C HIS A 544 -9.37 1.48 -25.42
N MET A 545 -9.16 0.65 -26.46
CA MET A 545 -10.23 -0.20 -27.01
C MET A 545 -10.79 -1.18 -25.98
N MET A 546 -10.02 -1.56 -24.98
CA MET A 546 -10.50 -2.39 -23.87
C MET A 546 -11.63 -1.73 -23.06
N CYS A 547 -11.77 -0.38 -23.12
CA CYS A 547 -12.82 0.37 -22.45
C CYS A 547 -14.13 0.44 -23.24
N LEU A 548 -14.20 -0.10 -24.47
CA LEU A 548 -15.36 0.05 -25.36
C LEU A 548 -16.67 -0.54 -24.79
N LYS A 549 -16.58 -1.49 -23.85
CA LYS A 549 -17.74 -2.14 -23.20
C LYS A 549 -18.04 -1.59 -21.81
N ALA A 550 -17.16 -0.73 -21.24
CA ALA A 550 -17.24 -0.25 -19.88
C ALA A 550 -18.23 0.92 -19.66
#